data_261fd5f992567fcac13e79d97dbd2cc7
#
_entry.id   261fd5f992567fcac13e79d97dbd2cc7
#
_cell.length_a   1.000
_cell.length_b   1.000
_cell.length_c   1.000
_cell.angle_alpha   90.00
_cell.angle_beta   90.00
_cell.angle_gamma   90.00
#
_symmetry.space_group_name_H-M   'P 1'
#
loop_
_entity.id
_entity.type
_entity.pdbx_description
1 polymer ?
#
loop_
_entity_poly.entity_id
_entity_poly.type
_entity_poly.pdbx_seq_one_letter_code
_entity_poly.pdbx_strand_id
1 'polypeptide(L)'
;PILNIHPPLINTPCPAATTLEDLLILWNCPSTGAITTRTSLLSGFPHDDTKNLYVFYDSSSHTVSSSTNPSSPSSATSTQNATLNSLGYSPLPLQTYLDFIRTITTSSSSKTIIISVTGSAEDVAQCYLHIARLQSELLYVTSSPSFVVKLAMEINLSCPNIPHHPPPAYSRDALTRYLDFLAGAIEAAEAEGLPRIPVGLKTPPYTYETQFLGLMEALEEEEEEEENKEPKCPITFLTATNTLGSCLAFTAFTPSTKDSTYSQEALPTELGTGGLAGAPLHPLALGNVKTLRKMLDERVEKLGHQIQVIGVGGVLDAQGYRRMRMAGADVVGLASGLLLRGVKVFEEIEKGVGEGGW
;
A
#
# COMPACT_ATOMS: atom_id res chain seq x y z
N PRO A 1 -2.12 -0.87 19.21
CA PRO A 1 -1.26 0.29 18.90
C PRO A 1 -1.85 1.10 17.75
N ILE A 2 -1.75 2.44 17.81
CA ILE A 2 -2.29 3.36 16.80
C ILE A 2 -1.13 3.91 15.96
N LEU A 3 -1.35 4.10 14.64
CA LEU A 3 -0.40 4.84 13.80
C LEU A 3 -0.46 6.32 14.13
N ASN A 4 0.68 6.88 14.55
CA ASN A 4 0.81 8.32 14.73
C ASN A 4 1.65 8.87 13.57
N ILE A 5 0.98 9.39 12.54
CA ILE A 5 1.60 9.89 11.31
C ILE A 5 1.28 11.37 11.14
N HIS A 6 2.33 12.20 11.19
CA HIS A 6 2.21 13.64 10.99
C HIS A 6 3.41 14.16 10.18
N PRO A 7 3.17 14.89 9.08
CA PRO A 7 1.87 15.15 8.43
C PRO A 7 1.19 13.86 7.95
N PRO A 8 -0.15 13.81 7.86
CA PRO A 8 -0.89 12.60 7.47
C PRO A 8 -0.86 12.38 5.94
N LEU A 9 0.34 12.34 5.40
CA LEU A 9 0.66 12.18 3.98
C LEU A 9 1.87 11.25 3.83
N ILE A 10 1.74 10.18 3.05
CA ILE A 10 2.76 9.14 2.91
C ILE A 10 2.86 8.64 1.46
N ASN A 11 3.96 7.96 1.12
CA ASN A 11 3.96 7.08 -0.05
C ASN A 11 3.29 5.74 0.28
N THR A 12 2.84 5.03 -0.75
CA THR A 12 2.41 3.63 -0.64
C THR A 12 3.29 2.73 -1.51
N PRO A 13 3.23 1.39 -1.35
CA PRO A 13 4.09 0.47 -2.10
C PRO A 13 4.05 0.73 -3.60
N CYS A 14 5.21 1.04 -4.18
CA CYS A 14 5.38 1.29 -5.61
C CYS A 14 6.87 1.13 -6.00
N PRO A 15 7.23 1.11 -7.29
CA PRO A 15 8.62 1.03 -7.74
C PRO A 15 9.56 2.07 -7.13
N ALA A 16 9.10 3.31 -6.88
CA ALA A 16 9.88 4.38 -6.26
C ALA A 16 10.05 4.25 -4.73
N ALA A 17 9.91 3.04 -4.20
CA ALA A 17 10.16 2.69 -2.80
C ALA A 17 10.86 1.32 -2.70
N THR A 18 11.69 0.98 -3.69
CA THR A 18 12.34 -0.33 -3.80
C THR A 18 13.75 -0.33 -3.23
N THR A 19 14.56 0.68 -3.52
CA THR A 19 15.97 0.74 -3.14
C THR A 19 16.20 1.55 -1.87
N LEU A 20 17.37 1.40 -1.26
CA LEU A 20 17.77 2.23 -0.12
C LEU A 20 17.75 3.73 -0.48
N GLU A 21 18.18 4.07 -1.70
CA GLU A 21 18.17 5.45 -2.18
C GLU A 21 16.76 6.00 -2.28
N ASP A 22 15.82 5.25 -2.85
CA ASP A 22 14.39 5.63 -2.90
C ASP A 22 13.85 5.91 -1.50
N LEU A 23 14.11 5.00 -0.56
CA LEU A 23 13.64 5.14 0.81
C LEU A 23 14.28 6.32 1.54
N LEU A 24 15.55 6.61 1.30
CA LEU A 24 16.24 7.78 1.87
C LEU A 24 15.67 9.09 1.32
N ILE A 25 15.32 9.16 0.04
CA ILE A 25 14.67 10.33 -0.57
C ILE A 25 13.30 10.59 0.11
N LEU A 26 12.49 9.54 0.30
CA LEU A 26 11.20 9.64 0.98
C LEU A 26 11.35 9.96 2.47
N TRP A 27 12.33 9.37 3.15
CA TRP A 27 12.62 9.60 4.56
C TRP A 27 13.02 11.04 4.85
N ASN A 28 13.84 11.62 3.98
CA ASN A 28 14.32 12.99 4.12
C ASN A 28 13.29 14.05 3.64
N CYS A 29 12.21 13.65 3.00
CA CYS A 29 11.15 14.58 2.59
C CYS A 29 10.37 15.06 3.82
N PRO A 30 10.38 16.36 4.17
CA PRO A 30 9.70 16.86 5.38
C PRO A 30 8.17 16.77 5.28
N SER A 31 7.63 16.75 4.07
CA SER A 31 6.19 16.70 3.79
C SER A 31 5.59 15.28 3.88
N THR A 32 6.38 14.26 4.26
CA THR A 32 5.87 12.91 4.55
C THR A 32 5.95 12.61 6.04
N GLY A 33 4.86 12.11 6.63
CA GLY A 33 4.83 11.72 8.05
C GLY A 33 5.26 10.28 8.31
N ALA A 34 5.26 9.45 7.29
CA ALA A 34 5.77 8.09 7.29
C ALA A 34 6.24 7.69 5.89
N ILE A 35 6.98 6.59 5.80
CA ILE A 35 7.32 5.96 4.53
C ILE A 35 6.85 4.52 4.50
N THR A 36 6.50 4.03 3.30
CA THR A 36 6.09 2.63 3.08
C THR A 36 7.03 1.98 2.07
N THR A 37 7.56 0.80 2.40
CA THR A 37 8.42 0.03 1.49
C THR A 37 7.60 -0.57 0.34
N ARG A 38 8.24 -0.91 -0.78
CA ARG A 38 7.59 -1.76 -1.79
C ARG A 38 7.27 -3.12 -1.17
N THR A 39 6.11 -3.68 -1.51
CA THR A 39 5.65 -4.97 -0.97
C THR A 39 6.65 -6.08 -1.28
N SER A 40 7.11 -6.80 -0.26
CA SER A 40 8.08 -7.89 -0.38
C SER A 40 7.52 -9.24 0.07
N LEU A 41 8.07 -10.29 -0.50
CA LEU A 41 7.99 -11.66 0.02
C LEU A 41 9.17 -11.90 0.97
N LEU A 42 9.12 -12.97 1.77
CA LEU A 42 10.26 -13.41 2.56
C LEU A 42 11.50 -13.65 1.69
N SER A 43 11.33 -14.29 0.53
CA SER A 43 12.40 -14.68 -0.40
C SER A 43 12.65 -13.71 -1.55
N GLY A 44 11.82 -12.67 -1.69
CA GLY A 44 11.77 -11.80 -2.86
C GLY A 44 10.91 -12.37 -4.00
N PHE A 45 10.50 -11.51 -4.93
CA PHE A 45 9.67 -11.88 -6.09
C PHE A 45 10.54 -12.16 -7.31
N PRO A 46 10.26 -13.20 -8.11
CA PRO A 46 10.98 -13.49 -9.35
C PRO A 46 10.60 -12.47 -10.45
N HIS A 47 11.15 -11.27 -10.35
CA HIS A 47 10.89 -10.15 -11.24
C HIS A 47 11.50 -10.38 -12.63
N ASP A 48 10.72 -10.09 -13.67
CA ASP A 48 11.12 -10.14 -15.07
C ASP A 48 10.80 -8.78 -15.71
N ASP A 49 11.81 -8.00 -16.03
CA ASP A 49 11.69 -6.66 -16.61
C ASP A 49 10.92 -6.64 -17.94
N THR A 50 10.79 -7.77 -18.63
CA THR A 50 10.01 -7.88 -19.86
C THR A 50 8.52 -8.08 -19.61
N LYS A 51 8.13 -8.47 -18.40
CA LYS A 51 6.75 -8.80 -18.00
C LYS A 51 6.21 -7.88 -16.91
N ASN A 52 7.06 -7.52 -15.95
CA ASN A 52 6.65 -6.76 -14.78
C ASN A 52 6.99 -5.27 -14.95
N LEU A 53 6.18 -4.57 -15.70
CA LEU A 53 6.38 -3.17 -16.05
C LEU A 53 5.13 -2.31 -15.77
N TYR A 54 5.27 -1.02 -15.90
CA TYR A 54 4.17 -0.08 -15.90
C TYR A 54 4.29 0.93 -17.03
N VAL A 55 3.15 1.51 -17.41
CA VAL A 55 3.07 2.56 -18.40
C VAL A 55 2.36 3.76 -17.82
N PHE A 56 2.76 4.96 -18.25
CA PHE A 56 1.99 6.17 -17.95
C PHE A 56 0.81 6.29 -18.91
N TYR A 57 -0.32 6.69 -18.38
CA TYR A 57 -1.60 6.74 -19.07
C TYR A 57 -2.22 8.13 -18.94
N ASP A 58 -2.72 8.65 -20.05
CA ASP A 58 -3.55 9.86 -20.07
C ASP A 58 -5.02 9.43 -20.11
N SER A 59 -5.74 9.67 -19.01
CA SER A 59 -7.15 9.25 -18.88
C SER A 59 -8.11 10.08 -19.75
N SER A 60 -7.67 11.21 -20.30
CA SER A 60 -8.50 12.08 -21.15
C SER A 60 -8.45 11.66 -22.62
N SER A 61 -7.27 11.34 -23.11
CA SER A 61 -7.05 10.89 -24.50
C SER A 61 -7.06 9.37 -24.65
N HIS A 62 -7.06 8.62 -23.54
CA HIS A 62 -6.94 7.15 -23.49
C HIS A 62 -5.64 6.62 -24.14
N THR A 63 -4.57 7.43 -24.13
CA THR A 63 -3.29 7.04 -24.70
C THR A 63 -2.28 6.66 -23.63
N VAL A 64 -1.37 5.74 -23.98
CA VAL A 64 -0.21 5.38 -23.18
C VAL A 64 1.07 5.88 -23.83
N SER A 65 2.04 6.26 -23.01
CA SER A 65 3.41 6.45 -23.47
C SER A 65 4.10 5.09 -23.70
N SER A 66 5.31 5.14 -24.22
CA SER A 66 6.20 3.97 -24.26
C SER A 66 6.33 3.34 -22.87
N SER A 67 6.43 2.01 -22.83
CA SER A 67 6.57 1.24 -21.59
C SER A 67 7.73 1.73 -20.73
N THR A 68 7.51 1.72 -19.42
CA THR A 68 8.49 2.11 -18.42
C THR A 68 8.88 0.87 -17.61
N ASN A 69 10.15 0.51 -17.70
CA ASN A 69 10.72 -0.50 -16.82
C ASN A 69 11.08 0.14 -15.48
N PRO A 70 10.75 -0.47 -14.32
CA PRO A 70 11.18 0.02 -13.01
C PRO A 70 12.69 0.24 -12.89
N SER A 71 13.49 -0.56 -13.57
CA SER A 71 14.96 -0.43 -13.61
C SER A 71 15.47 0.72 -14.48
N SER A 72 14.63 1.26 -15.37
CA SER A 72 14.94 2.40 -16.25
C SER A 72 13.69 3.25 -16.49
N PRO A 73 13.23 4.01 -15.49
CA PRO A 73 11.98 4.76 -15.56
C PRO A 73 12.07 5.89 -16.59
N SER A 74 11.07 5.98 -17.48
CA SER A 74 10.85 7.15 -18.33
C SER A 74 10.11 8.24 -17.57
N SER A 75 10.28 9.49 -17.99
CA SER A 75 9.54 10.61 -17.40
C SER A 75 8.11 10.67 -17.95
N ALA A 76 7.13 10.94 -17.07
CA ALA A 76 5.76 11.23 -17.48
C ALA A 76 5.68 12.56 -18.22
N THR A 77 4.75 12.67 -19.18
CA THR A 77 4.38 13.94 -19.81
C THR A 77 3.40 14.71 -18.95
N SER A 78 3.20 16.00 -19.25
CA SER A 78 2.31 16.87 -18.45
C SER A 78 0.82 16.48 -18.51
N THR A 79 0.40 15.72 -19.51
CA THR A 79 -0.99 15.27 -19.68
C THR A 79 -1.27 13.93 -18.99
N GLN A 80 -0.23 13.16 -18.68
CA GLN A 80 -0.36 11.87 -18.04
C GLN A 80 -0.71 12.03 -16.56
N ASN A 81 -1.76 11.34 -16.13
CA ASN A 81 -2.34 11.45 -14.79
C ASN A 81 -2.66 10.09 -14.16
N ALA A 82 -2.24 9.02 -14.80
CA ALA A 82 -2.51 7.65 -14.38
C ALA A 82 -1.37 6.70 -14.75
N THR A 83 -1.42 5.50 -14.19
CA THR A 83 -0.53 4.39 -14.54
C THR A 83 -1.35 3.12 -14.77
N LEU A 84 -0.90 2.29 -15.72
CA LEU A 84 -1.36 0.91 -15.89
C LEU A 84 -0.16 -0.01 -15.71
N ASN A 85 -0.29 -1.11 -14.98
CA ASN A 85 0.85 -1.95 -14.64
C ASN A 85 0.55 -3.46 -14.62
N SER A 86 1.58 -4.23 -14.92
CA SER A 86 1.67 -5.68 -14.72
C SER A 86 2.70 -6.05 -13.64
N LEU A 87 2.96 -5.13 -12.72
CA LEU A 87 3.95 -5.31 -11.66
C LEU A 87 3.54 -6.43 -10.71
N GLY A 88 4.51 -7.27 -10.36
CA GLY A 88 4.46 -8.10 -9.18
C GLY A 88 5.02 -7.36 -7.96
N TYR A 89 5.45 -8.15 -6.99
CA TYR A 89 6.04 -7.63 -5.75
C TYR A 89 7.50 -7.19 -5.94
N SER A 90 8.16 -6.81 -4.87
CA SER A 90 9.57 -6.43 -4.89
C SER A 90 10.49 -7.61 -5.24
N PRO A 91 11.50 -7.44 -6.09
CA PRO A 91 12.53 -8.45 -6.28
C PRO A 91 13.37 -8.68 -5.03
N LEU A 92 13.42 -7.70 -4.12
CA LEU A 92 14.20 -7.78 -2.90
C LEU A 92 13.41 -8.55 -1.82
N PRO A 93 14.08 -9.47 -1.09
CA PRO A 93 13.46 -10.16 0.04
C PRO A 93 13.25 -9.21 1.23
N LEU A 94 12.35 -9.58 2.14
CA LEU A 94 12.07 -8.82 3.35
C LEU A 94 13.34 -8.45 4.13
N GLN A 95 14.28 -9.38 4.27
CA GLN A 95 15.52 -9.14 5.02
C GLN A 95 16.30 -7.91 4.50
N THR A 96 16.35 -7.71 3.19
CA THR A 96 16.99 -6.54 2.59
C THR A 96 16.35 -5.22 3.05
N TYR A 97 15.01 -5.19 3.14
CA TYR A 97 14.31 -4.01 3.66
C TYR A 97 14.58 -3.78 5.15
N LEU A 98 14.67 -4.84 5.95
CA LEU A 98 15.05 -4.72 7.36
C LEU A 98 16.46 -4.14 7.51
N ASP A 99 17.40 -4.51 6.65
CA ASP A 99 18.77 -3.97 6.64
C ASP A 99 18.80 -2.49 6.17
N PHE A 100 17.98 -2.13 5.18
CA PHE A 100 17.79 -0.72 4.79
C PHE A 100 17.24 0.11 5.95
N ILE A 101 16.27 -0.41 6.70
CA ILE A 101 15.70 0.27 7.86
C ILE A 101 16.77 0.51 8.94
N ARG A 102 17.61 -0.48 9.25
CA ARG A 102 18.74 -0.30 10.17
C ARG A 102 19.64 0.86 9.74
N THR A 103 19.89 0.99 8.42
CA THR A 103 20.70 2.08 7.87
C THR A 103 20.00 3.44 7.99
N ILE A 104 18.70 3.50 7.65
CA ILE A 104 17.89 4.74 7.69
C ILE A 104 17.75 5.27 9.10
N THR A 105 17.58 4.40 10.09
CA THR A 105 17.28 4.74 11.48
C THR A 105 18.47 5.30 12.26
N THR A 106 19.65 5.37 11.66
CA THR A 106 20.80 6.09 12.24
C THR A 106 20.61 7.61 12.24
N SER A 107 19.64 8.15 11.50
CA SER A 107 19.30 9.57 11.48
C SER A 107 18.28 9.94 12.57
N SER A 108 18.28 11.20 13.02
CA SER A 108 17.48 11.71 14.14
C SER A 108 16.01 12.00 13.84
N SER A 109 15.36 11.25 12.95
CA SER A 109 13.94 11.42 12.62
C SER A 109 13.07 10.37 13.33
N SER A 110 11.87 10.75 13.76
CA SER A 110 10.90 9.89 14.45
C SER A 110 9.74 9.43 13.55
N LYS A 111 9.92 9.47 12.23
CA LYS A 111 8.88 9.00 11.29
C LYS A 111 8.59 7.52 11.49
N THR A 112 7.34 7.13 11.21
CA THR A 112 6.96 5.72 11.13
C THR A 112 7.43 5.11 9.81
N ILE A 113 7.90 3.87 9.85
CA ILE A 113 8.18 3.07 8.65
C ILE A 113 7.16 1.94 8.58
N ILE A 114 6.37 1.91 7.51
CA ILE A 114 5.42 0.85 7.21
C ILE A 114 6.11 -0.16 6.27
N ILE A 115 6.23 -1.39 6.72
CA ILE A 115 6.85 -2.46 5.94
C ILE A 115 5.73 -3.25 5.27
N SER A 116 5.61 -3.12 3.94
CA SER A 116 4.60 -3.83 3.17
C SER A 116 5.08 -5.22 2.80
N VAL A 117 4.31 -6.24 3.17
CA VAL A 117 4.63 -7.66 3.00
C VAL A 117 3.49 -8.42 2.36
N THR A 118 3.81 -9.59 1.82
CA THR A 118 2.85 -10.56 1.29
C THR A 118 3.47 -11.96 1.32
N GLY A 119 2.67 -12.97 0.99
CA GLY A 119 3.07 -14.37 0.96
C GLY A 119 1.92 -15.27 1.39
N SER A 120 2.20 -16.52 1.77
CA SER A 120 1.23 -17.37 2.45
C SER A 120 0.88 -16.83 3.84
N ALA A 121 -0.15 -17.34 4.49
CA ALA A 121 -0.50 -16.94 5.86
C ALA A 121 0.67 -17.20 6.82
N GLU A 122 1.36 -18.31 6.63
CA GLU A 122 2.57 -18.70 7.36
C GLU A 122 3.72 -17.72 7.13
N ASP A 123 3.95 -17.30 5.86
CA ASP A 123 4.98 -16.31 5.52
C ASP A 123 4.69 -14.95 6.18
N VAL A 124 3.44 -14.50 6.16
CA VAL A 124 3.01 -13.23 6.78
C VAL A 124 3.21 -13.28 8.30
N ALA A 125 2.90 -14.38 8.95
CA ALA A 125 3.18 -14.59 10.37
C ALA A 125 4.70 -14.50 10.67
N GLN A 126 5.54 -15.10 9.85
CA GLN A 126 7.01 -14.99 9.94
C GLN A 126 7.47 -13.53 9.72
N CYS A 127 6.90 -12.83 8.74
CA CYS A 127 7.22 -11.42 8.52
C CYS A 127 6.95 -10.58 9.78
N TYR A 128 5.81 -10.81 10.45
CA TYR A 128 5.48 -10.11 11.70
C TYR A 128 6.57 -10.30 12.75
N LEU A 129 7.01 -11.55 12.99
CA LEU A 129 8.05 -11.86 13.97
C LEU A 129 9.39 -11.17 13.63
N HIS A 130 9.79 -11.18 12.35
CA HIS A 130 11.01 -10.49 11.93
C HIS A 130 10.95 -8.98 12.17
N ILE A 131 9.80 -8.35 11.86
CA ILE A 131 9.61 -6.90 12.06
C ILE A 131 9.54 -6.55 13.55
N ALA A 132 8.86 -7.34 14.36
CA ALA A 132 8.78 -7.15 15.82
C ALA A 132 10.16 -7.26 16.48
N ARG A 133 10.99 -8.21 16.04
CA ARG A 133 12.40 -8.34 16.49
C ARG A 133 13.22 -7.11 16.10
N LEU A 134 13.10 -6.61 14.86
CA LEU A 134 13.77 -5.37 14.46
C LEU A 134 13.30 -4.19 15.32
N GLN A 135 12.00 -4.07 15.60
CA GLN A 135 11.49 -3.00 16.47
C GLN A 135 12.11 -3.10 17.87
N SER A 136 12.27 -4.29 18.43
CA SER A 136 12.94 -4.50 19.71
C SER A 136 14.41 -4.09 19.67
N GLU A 137 15.13 -4.44 18.60
CA GLU A 137 16.52 -3.99 18.38
C GLU A 137 16.64 -2.46 18.38
N LEU A 138 15.75 -1.78 17.63
CA LEU A 138 15.75 -0.31 17.53
C LEU A 138 15.44 0.37 18.86
N LEU A 139 14.54 -0.21 19.65
CA LEU A 139 14.23 0.27 21.00
C LEU A 139 15.44 0.17 21.95
N TYR A 140 16.22 -0.90 21.83
CA TYR A 140 17.38 -1.15 22.68
C TYR A 140 18.57 -0.22 22.36
N VAL A 141 18.80 0.07 21.07
CA VAL A 141 19.94 0.89 20.62
C VAL A 141 19.71 2.38 20.87
N THR A 142 18.46 2.84 20.94
CA THR A 142 18.14 4.26 21.05
C THR A 142 18.12 4.71 22.52
N SER A 143 19.08 5.54 22.90
CA SER A 143 19.23 6.07 24.28
C SER A 143 18.13 7.07 24.69
N SER A 144 17.25 7.49 23.76
CA SER A 144 16.17 8.46 24.01
C SER A 144 14.84 7.99 23.44
N PRO A 145 13.79 7.82 24.27
CA PRO A 145 12.46 7.41 23.82
C PRO A 145 11.84 8.31 22.74
N SER A 146 12.28 9.57 22.68
CA SER A 146 11.72 10.58 21.75
C SER A 146 12.16 10.40 20.30
N PHE A 147 13.20 9.61 20.03
CA PHE A 147 13.76 9.40 18.69
C PHE A 147 13.65 7.95 18.20
N VAL A 148 12.82 7.15 18.85
CA VAL A 148 12.61 5.77 18.40
C VAL A 148 11.75 5.76 17.15
N VAL A 149 12.31 5.26 16.05
CA VAL A 149 11.56 4.97 14.82
C VAL A 149 10.54 3.87 15.12
N LYS A 150 9.28 4.13 14.78
CA LYS A 150 8.19 3.16 14.95
C LYS A 150 8.01 2.38 13.67
N LEU A 151 7.93 1.06 13.79
CA LEU A 151 7.63 0.17 12.68
C LEU A 151 6.16 -0.21 12.70
N ALA A 152 5.61 -0.41 11.51
CA ALA A 152 4.30 -1.00 11.29
C ALA A 152 4.39 -1.99 10.13
N MET A 153 3.48 -2.95 10.07
CA MET A 153 3.38 -3.92 8.98
C MET A 153 2.11 -3.68 8.17
N GLU A 154 2.22 -3.61 6.84
CA GLU A 154 1.07 -3.63 5.92
C GLU A 154 1.04 -4.99 5.21
N ILE A 155 -0.06 -5.74 5.32
CA ILE A 155 -0.27 -7.00 4.60
C ILE A 155 -0.97 -6.70 3.29
N ASN A 156 -0.31 -6.97 2.17
CA ASN A 156 -0.85 -6.76 0.83
C ASN A 156 -1.41 -8.07 0.24
N LEU A 157 -2.71 -8.29 0.42
CA LEU A 157 -3.44 -9.45 -0.12
C LEU A 157 -4.33 -9.10 -1.32
N SER A 158 -4.06 -7.98 -1.97
CA SER A 158 -4.96 -7.36 -2.94
C SER A 158 -4.34 -7.11 -4.33
N CYS A 159 -3.14 -7.63 -4.61
CA CYS A 159 -2.49 -7.46 -5.91
C CYS A 159 -3.24 -8.21 -7.02
N PRO A 160 -3.72 -7.53 -8.08
CA PRO A 160 -4.48 -8.18 -9.15
C PRO A 160 -3.60 -8.87 -10.19
N ASN A 161 -2.28 -8.68 -10.16
CA ASN A 161 -1.37 -9.04 -11.24
C ASN A 161 -0.69 -10.41 -11.06
N ILE A 162 -1.03 -11.19 -10.04
CA ILE A 162 -0.43 -12.50 -9.81
C ILE A 162 -1.23 -13.57 -10.55
N PRO A 163 -0.65 -14.21 -11.58
CA PRO A 163 -1.38 -15.18 -12.39
C PRO A 163 -1.90 -16.37 -11.56
N HIS A 164 -3.11 -16.81 -11.84
CA HIS A 164 -3.77 -17.98 -11.23
C HIS A 164 -3.97 -17.91 -9.70
N HIS A 165 -3.70 -16.77 -9.08
CA HIS A 165 -3.92 -16.52 -7.66
C HIS A 165 -4.87 -15.32 -7.47
N PRO A 166 -6.19 -15.58 -7.30
CA PRO A 166 -7.12 -14.49 -6.99
C PRO A 166 -6.70 -13.85 -5.66
N PRO A 167 -6.78 -12.52 -5.54
CA PRO A 167 -6.36 -11.84 -4.31
C PRO A 167 -7.16 -12.32 -3.10
N PRO A 168 -6.49 -12.79 -2.02
CA PRO A 168 -7.16 -13.30 -0.82
C PRO A 168 -8.14 -12.30 -0.19
N ALA A 169 -7.89 -11.01 -0.36
CA ALA A 169 -8.75 -9.94 0.17
C ALA A 169 -10.16 -9.86 -0.45
N TYR A 170 -10.48 -10.66 -1.46
CA TYR A 170 -11.84 -10.84 -1.95
C TYR A 170 -12.59 -12.02 -1.31
N SER A 171 -11.93 -12.82 -0.48
CA SER A 171 -12.52 -14.01 0.15
C SER A 171 -12.47 -13.86 1.68
N ARG A 172 -13.65 -13.94 2.32
CA ARG A 172 -13.77 -13.97 3.79
C ARG A 172 -12.89 -15.08 4.37
N ASP A 173 -13.07 -16.34 3.92
CA ASP A 173 -12.35 -17.48 4.47
C ASP A 173 -10.83 -17.38 4.32
N ALA A 174 -10.37 -16.83 3.18
CA ALA A 174 -8.95 -16.59 2.99
C ALA A 174 -8.45 -15.51 3.97
N LEU A 175 -9.19 -14.41 4.14
CA LEU A 175 -8.82 -13.36 5.10
C LEU A 175 -8.79 -13.89 6.53
N THR A 176 -9.81 -14.62 6.98
CA THR A 176 -9.86 -15.23 8.31
C THR A 176 -8.61 -16.07 8.57
N ARG A 177 -8.23 -16.93 7.63
CA ARG A 177 -7.00 -17.72 7.77
C ARG A 177 -5.75 -16.85 7.97
N TYR A 178 -5.59 -15.74 7.24
CA TYR A 178 -4.46 -14.84 7.45
C TYR A 178 -4.49 -14.17 8.83
N LEU A 179 -5.68 -13.81 9.31
CA LEU A 179 -5.86 -13.18 10.62
C LEU A 179 -5.55 -14.16 11.77
N ASP A 180 -5.94 -15.45 11.64
CA ASP A 180 -5.64 -16.48 12.62
C ASP A 180 -4.12 -16.69 12.77
N PHE A 181 -3.41 -16.85 11.64
CA PHE A 181 -1.95 -16.98 11.65
C PHE A 181 -1.25 -15.73 12.21
N LEU A 182 -1.78 -14.55 11.91
CA LEU A 182 -1.28 -13.29 12.44
C LEU A 182 -1.50 -13.20 13.95
N ALA A 183 -2.69 -13.55 14.44
CA ALA A 183 -3.00 -13.55 15.86
C ALA A 183 -2.03 -14.46 16.64
N GLY A 184 -1.82 -15.69 16.16
CA GLY A 184 -0.83 -16.61 16.74
C GLY A 184 0.60 -16.07 16.74
N ALA A 185 1.00 -15.36 15.67
CA ALA A 185 2.32 -14.72 15.60
C ALA A 185 2.45 -13.54 16.59
N ILE A 186 1.39 -12.77 16.80
CA ILE A 186 1.36 -11.69 17.79
C ILE A 186 1.50 -12.28 19.20
N GLU A 187 0.74 -13.31 19.53
CA GLU A 187 0.82 -14.00 20.83
C GLU A 187 2.22 -14.58 21.08
N ALA A 188 2.81 -15.23 20.08
CA ALA A 188 4.16 -15.77 20.17
C ALA A 188 5.20 -14.66 20.41
N ALA A 189 5.09 -13.52 19.71
CA ALA A 189 5.97 -12.37 19.89
C ALA A 189 5.83 -11.75 21.29
N GLU A 190 4.60 -11.63 21.81
CA GLU A 190 4.34 -11.13 23.16
C GLU A 190 4.91 -12.07 24.23
N ALA A 191 4.81 -13.38 24.03
CA ALA A 191 5.41 -14.39 24.91
C ALA A 191 6.96 -14.34 24.90
N GLU A 192 7.59 -13.96 23.78
CA GLU A 192 9.02 -13.66 23.68
C GLU A 192 9.41 -12.30 24.27
N GLY A 193 8.46 -11.47 24.73
CA GLY A 193 8.68 -10.12 25.24
C GLY A 193 8.97 -9.09 24.13
N LEU A 194 8.61 -9.40 22.89
CA LEU A 194 8.75 -8.46 21.76
C LEU A 194 7.62 -7.41 21.78
N PRO A 195 7.91 -6.20 21.30
CA PRO A 195 6.89 -5.15 21.24
C PRO A 195 5.82 -5.46 20.20
N ARG A 196 4.56 -5.20 20.55
CA ARG A 196 3.45 -5.26 19.60
C ARG A 196 3.54 -4.10 18.62
N ILE A 197 3.62 -4.40 17.32
CA ILE A 197 3.62 -3.41 16.24
C ILE A 197 2.23 -3.26 15.62
N PRO A 198 1.87 -2.06 15.09
CA PRO A 198 0.65 -1.88 14.31
C PRO A 198 0.67 -2.75 13.05
N VAL A 199 -0.45 -3.41 12.76
CA VAL A 199 -0.62 -4.18 11.53
C VAL A 199 -1.81 -3.66 10.75
N GLY A 200 -1.63 -3.50 9.45
CA GLY A 200 -2.68 -3.10 8.52
C GLY A 200 -2.90 -4.10 7.40
N LEU A 201 -4.08 -4.00 6.81
CA LEU A 201 -4.48 -4.79 5.66
C LEU A 201 -4.74 -3.89 4.47
N LYS A 202 -4.08 -4.16 3.32
CA LYS A 202 -4.35 -3.44 2.07
C LYS A 202 -5.46 -4.11 1.29
N THR A 203 -6.53 -3.35 1.03
CA THR A 203 -7.72 -3.84 0.35
C THR A 203 -7.64 -3.63 -1.17
N PRO A 204 -8.27 -4.51 -1.97
CA PRO A 204 -8.55 -4.21 -3.37
C PRO A 204 -9.63 -3.12 -3.49
N PRO A 205 -9.85 -2.56 -4.67
CA PRO A 205 -11.00 -1.70 -4.92
C PRO A 205 -12.28 -2.56 -4.98
N TYR A 206 -13.06 -2.53 -3.90
CA TYR A 206 -14.36 -3.19 -3.85
C TYR A 206 -15.38 -2.44 -4.69
N THR A 207 -16.26 -3.17 -5.36
CA THR A 207 -17.22 -2.62 -6.34
C THR A 207 -18.68 -2.86 -6.00
N TYR A 208 -18.95 -3.73 -4.99
CA TYR A 208 -20.32 -3.99 -4.50
C TYR A 208 -20.30 -4.45 -3.03
N GLU A 209 -21.45 -4.36 -2.40
CA GLU A 209 -21.63 -4.44 -0.95
C GLU A 209 -21.09 -5.73 -0.30
N THR A 210 -21.34 -6.90 -0.93
CA THR A 210 -20.91 -8.18 -0.33
C THR A 210 -19.39 -8.31 -0.18
N GLN A 211 -18.60 -7.60 -0.98
CA GLN A 211 -17.15 -7.58 -0.84
C GLN A 211 -16.71 -6.84 0.44
N PHE A 212 -17.37 -5.71 0.74
CA PHE A 212 -17.13 -4.97 1.99
C PHE A 212 -17.60 -5.78 3.21
N LEU A 213 -18.77 -6.43 3.12
CA LEU A 213 -19.30 -7.28 4.19
C LEU A 213 -18.35 -8.44 4.49
N GLY A 214 -17.83 -9.12 3.47
CA GLY A 214 -16.87 -10.21 3.66
C GLY A 214 -15.58 -9.79 4.37
N LEU A 215 -15.11 -8.55 4.12
CA LEU A 215 -13.99 -7.99 4.89
C LEU A 215 -14.40 -7.73 6.34
N MET A 216 -15.55 -7.11 6.58
CA MET A 216 -16.01 -6.80 7.95
C MET A 216 -16.20 -8.07 8.76
N GLU A 217 -16.84 -9.09 8.18
CA GLU A 217 -17.06 -10.38 8.81
C GLU A 217 -15.75 -11.12 9.14
N ALA A 218 -14.70 -10.95 8.30
CA ALA A 218 -13.38 -11.52 8.58
C ALA A 218 -12.64 -10.76 9.70
N LEU A 219 -12.91 -9.47 9.89
CA LEU A 219 -12.31 -8.66 10.96
C LEU A 219 -13.04 -8.81 12.30
N GLU A 220 -14.32 -9.19 12.27
CA GLU A 220 -15.11 -9.53 13.45
C GLU A 220 -14.78 -10.96 13.85
N GLU A 221 -14.19 -11.19 15.03
CA GLU A 221 -14.02 -12.57 15.54
C GLU A 221 -15.41 -13.21 15.69
N GLU A 222 -15.56 -14.46 15.23
CA GLU A 222 -16.73 -15.26 15.61
C GLU A 222 -16.67 -15.46 17.13
N GLU A 223 -17.72 -15.00 17.82
CA GLU A 223 -17.91 -15.22 19.25
C GLU A 223 -17.98 -16.74 19.51
N GLU A 224 -16.85 -17.40 19.75
CA GLU A 224 -16.88 -18.59 20.59
C GLU A 224 -17.28 -18.08 21.97
N GLU A 225 -18.36 -18.67 22.54
CA GLU A 225 -19.00 -18.33 23.82
C GLU A 225 -18.07 -18.44 25.05
N GLU A 226 -16.88 -17.88 24.99
CA GLU A 226 -16.05 -17.67 26.17
C GLU A 226 -16.40 -16.30 26.77
N GLU A 227 -17.26 -16.32 27.78
CA GLU A 227 -17.90 -15.20 28.50
C GLU A 227 -16.96 -14.09 29.01
N ASN A 228 -15.65 -14.06 28.70
CA ASN A 228 -14.69 -13.08 29.23
C ASN A 228 -13.53 -12.70 28.29
N LYS A 229 -13.59 -13.02 27.00
CA LYS A 229 -12.53 -12.63 26.07
C LYS A 229 -12.87 -11.30 25.39
N GLU A 230 -12.08 -10.26 25.63
CA GLU A 230 -12.24 -9.02 24.88
C GLU A 230 -11.97 -9.25 23.40
N PRO A 231 -12.82 -8.73 22.47
CA PRO A 231 -12.62 -8.84 21.04
C PRO A 231 -11.25 -8.22 20.66
N LYS A 232 -10.41 -8.96 19.96
CA LYS A 232 -9.04 -8.54 19.66
C LYS A 232 -8.74 -8.63 18.17
N CYS A 233 -9.43 -7.83 17.36
CA CYS A 233 -9.02 -7.71 15.96
C CYS A 233 -7.52 -7.35 15.89
N PRO A 234 -6.68 -8.14 15.21
CA PRO A 234 -5.24 -7.88 15.14
C PRO A 234 -4.91 -6.70 14.23
N ILE A 235 -5.86 -6.23 13.42
CA ILE A 235 -5.68 -5.16 12.42
C ILE A 235 -5.93 -3.80 13.07
N THR A 236 -5.01 -2.86 12.90
CA THR A 236 -5.08 -1.51 13.46
C THR A 236 -5.31 -0.44 12.39
N PHE A 237 -5.07 -0.75 11.12
CA PHE A 237 -5.38 0.14 10.00
C PHE A 237 -5.73 -0.62 8.71
N LEU A 238 -6.50 0.02 7.84
CA LEU A 238 -6.75 -0.45 6.48
C LEU A 238 -6.12 0.51 5.48
N THR A 239 -5.51 0.00 4.42
CA THR A 239 -5.04 0.79 3.27
C THR A 239 -5.97 0.56 2.09
N ALA A 240 -6.79 1.55 1.75
CA ALA A 240 -7.78 1.49 0.67
C ALA A 240 -7.51 2.57 -0.38
N THR A 241 -7.17 2.18 -1.64
CA THR A 241 -7.25 0.87 -2.26
C THR A 241 -5.97 0.48 -2.99
N ASN A 242 -5.86 -0.80 -3.41
CA ASN A 242 -4.91 -1.23 -4.43
C ASN A 242 -5.39 -0.79 -5.83
N THR A 243 -4.66 -1.16 -6.88
CA THR A 243 -4.99 -0.86 -8.28
C THR A 243 -6.19 -1.68 -8.75
N LEU A 244 -6.97 -1.11 -9.69
CA LEU A 244 -8.11 -1.80 -10.31
C LEU A 244 -7.60 -2.77 -11.38
N GLY A 245 -7.77 -4.06 -11.15
CA GLY A 245 -7.40 -5.12 -12.11
C GLY A 245 -8.25 -5.13 -13.37
N SER A 246 -7.89 -6.00 -14.31
CA SER A 246 -8.61 -6.25 -15.56
C SER A 246 -8.77 -5.02 -16.47
N CYS A 247 -7.91 -4.01 -16.32
CA CYS A 247 -7.91 -2.83 -17.18
C CYS A 247 -6.98 -3.02 -18.38
N LEU A 248 -7.42 -2.58 -19.57
CA LEU A 248 -6.69 -2.66 -20.83
C LEU A 248 -6.48 -1.26 -21.40
N ALA A 249 -5.28 -1.02 -21.91
CA ALA A 249 -4.96 0.16 -22.70
C ALA A 249 -4.12 -0.22 -23.93
N PHE A 250 -4.19 0.61 -24.94
CA PHE A 250 -3.45 0.44 -26.18
C PHE A 250 -2.43 1.55 -26.37
N THR A 251 -1.29 1.24 -26.98
CA THR A 251 -0.35 2.25 -27.43
C THR A 251 -0.99 3.14 -28.52
N ALA A 252 -0.53 4.38 -28.63
CA ALA A 252 -1.04 5.30 -29.65
C ALA A 252 -0.89 4.70 -31.07
N PHE A 253 -1.95 4.87 -31.85
CA PHE A 253 -1.92 4.46 -33.27
C PHE A 253 -0.97 5.38 -34.03
N THR A 254 0.10 4.82 -34.60
CA THR A 254 0.96 5.51 -35.58
C THR A 254 0.59 5.02 -36.97
N PRO A 255 -0.01 5.87 -37.84
CA PRO A 255 -0.25 5.50 -39.22
C PRO A 255 1.09 5.33 -39.93
N SER A 256 1.50 4.08 -40.16
CA SER A 256 2.65 3.76 -41.00
C SER A 256 2.21 3.60 -42.43
N THR A 257 2.96 4.14 -43.36
CA THR A 257 2.61 4.31 -44.79
C THR A 257 2.54 3.06 -45.64
N LYS A 258 2.69 1.86 -45.10
CA LYS A 258 2.54 0.61 -45.90
C LYS A 258 2.06 -0.64 -45.14
N ASP A 259 2.15 -0.69 -43.83
CA ASP A 259 1.54 -1.76 -43.05
C ASP A 259 0.71 -1.11 -41.93
N SER A 260 -0.57 -1.41 -41.88
CA SER A 260 -1.43 -1.02 -40.77
C SER A 260 -0.97 -1.72 -39.50
N THR A 261 0.03 -1.16 -38.86
CA THR A 261 0.43 -1.60 -37.52
C THR A 261 -0.71 -1.23 -36.58
N TYR A 262 -1.47 -2.23 -36.21
CA TYR A 262 -2.48 -2.13 -35.17
C TYR A 262 -1.84 -1.57 -33.89
N SER A 263 -2.59 -0.74 -33.16
CA SER A 263 -2.23 -0.39 -31.80
C SER A 263 -1.97 -1.67 -31.00
N GLN A 264 -0.79 -1.75 -30.35
CA GLN A 264 -0.44 -2.90 -29.53
C GLN A 264 -0.98 -2.70 -28.12
N GLU A 265 -1.29 -3.79 -27.45
CA GLU A 265 -1.58 -3.79 -26.02
C GLU A 265 -0.41 -3.15 -25.26
N ALA A 266 -0.74 -2.32 -24.26
CA ALA A 266 0.28 -1.56 -23.54
C ALA A 266 1.11 -2.41 -22.57
N LEU A 267 0.57 -3.55 -22.14
CA LEU A 267 1.22 -4.46 -21.20
C LEU A 267 1.47 -5.85 -21.84
N PRO A 268 2.58 -6.50 -21.51
CA PRO A 268 2.97 -7.81 -22.05
C PRO A 268 2.33 -8.98 -21.25
N THR A 269 1.12 -8.83 -20.79
CA THR A 269 0.36 -9.91 -20.16
C THR A 269 -0.41 -10.71 -21.22
N GLU A 270 -0.88 -11.90 -20.90
CA GLU A 270 -1.61 -12.76 -21.83
C GLU A 270 -2.81 -12.06 -22.52
N LEU A 271 -3.51 -11.20 -21.77
CA LEU A 271 -4.65 -10.44 -22.24
C LEU A 271 -4.37 -8.93 -22.39
N GLY A 272 -3.12 -8.50 -22.27
CA GLY A 272 -2.76 -7.08 -22.26
C GLY A 272 -3.30 -6.30 -21.06
N THR A 273 -3.98 -6.96 -20.11
CA THR A 273 -4.62 -6.32 -18.97
C THR A 273 -3.69 -6.17 -17.78
N GLY A 274 -3.99 -5.19 -16.91
CA GLY A 274 -3.24 -4.94 -15.67
C GLY A 274 -3.98 -4.09 -14.67
N GLY A 275 -3.25 -3.64 -13.66
CA GLY A 275 -3.77 -2.79 -12.59
C GLY A 275 -3.76 -1.31 -12.97
N LEU A 276 -4.94 -0.68 -13.02
CA LEU A 276 -5.10 0.75 -13.27
C LEU A 276 -5.03 1.55 -11.97
N ALA A 277 -4.27 2.64 -11.99
CA ALA A 277 -4.14 3.58 -10.86
C ALA A 277 -4.06 5.03 -11.36
N GLY A 278 -4.07 5.99 -10.43
CA GLY A 278 -4.06 7.42 -10.74
C GLY A 278 -5.46 8.01 -10.86
N ALA A 279 -5.63 9.09 -11.61
CA ALA A 279 -6.88 9.87 -11.68
C ALA A 279 -8.13 9.03 -11.97
N PRO A 280 -8.14 8.07 -12.89
CA PRO A 280 -9.36 7.29 -13.18
C PRO A 280 -9.81 6.38 -12.02
N LEU A 281 -8.90 6.01 -11.10
CA LEU A 281 -9.24 5.23 -9.92
C LEU A 281 -9.82 6.09 -8.79
N HIS A 282 -9.60 7.42 -8.80
CA HIS A 282 -9.92 8.29 -7.68
C HIS A 282 -11.37 8.23 -7.19
N PRO A 283 -12.40 8.27 -8.06
CA PRO A 283 -13.78 8.19 -7.60
C PRO A 283 -14.11 6.86 -6.90
N LEU A 284 -13.58 5.75 -7.40
CA LEU A 284 -13.78 4.43 -6.77
C LEU A 284 -13.06 4.34 -5.42
N ALA A 285 -11.82 4.87 -5.34
CA ALA A 285 -11.07 4.91 -4.09
C ALA A 285 -11.77 5.76 -3.01
N LEU A 286 -12.31 6.93 -3.37
CA LEU A 286 -13.11 7.77 -2.45
C LEU A 286 -14.35 7.01 -1.94
N GLY A 287 -15.07 6.31 -2.82
CA GLY A 287 -16.21 5.48 -2.45
C GLY A 287 -15.83 4.37 -1.49
N ASN A 288 -14.72 3.67 -1.75
CA ASN A 288 -14.20 2.63 -0.87
C ASN A 288 -13.85 3.18 0.52
N VAL A 289 -13.06 4.25 0.59
CA VAL A 289 -12.67 4.88 1.86
C VAL A 289 -13.92 5.30 2.65
N LYS A 290 -14.90 5.94 2.01
CA LYS A 290 -16.14 6.37 2.65
C LYS A 290 -16.95 5.22 3.22
N THR A 291 -17.08 4.14 2.44
CA THR A 291 -17.84 2.94 2.85
C THR A 291 -17.14 2.24 4.00
N LEU A 292 -15.82 1.99 3.88
CA LEU A 292 -15.04 1.34 4.92
C LEU A 292 -15.06 2.16 6.22
N ARG A 293 -14.85 3.49 6.15
CA ARG A 293 -14.89 4.34 7.35
C ARG A 293 -16.23 4.20 8.07
N LYS A 294 -17.34 4.31 7.34
CA LYS A 294 -18.68 4.15 7.92
C LYS A 294 -18.86 2.78 8.58
N MET A 295 -18.51 1.70 7.86
CA MET A 295 -18.68 0.33 8.37
C MET A 295 -17.80 0.04 9.59
N LEU A 296 -16.58 0.57 9.63
CA LEU A 296 -15.67 0.44 10.76
C LEU A 296 -16.17 1.22 11.99
N ASP A 297 -16.69 2.45 11.80
CA ASP A 297 -17.25 3.27 12.88
C ASP A 297 -18.46 2.62 13.53
N GLU A 298 -19.30 1.93 12.74
CA GLU A 298 -20.46 1.19 13.23
C GLU A 298 -20.10 -0.11 13.99
N ARG A 299 -18.83 -0.53 13.94
CA ARG A 299 -18.35 -1.82 14.46
C ARG A 299 -17.25 -1.73 15.52
N VAL A 300 -16.98 -0.54 16.03
CA VAL A 300 -15.89 -0.31 17.01
C VAL A 300 -15.99 -1.23 18.23
N GLU A 301 -17.22 -1.46 18.73
CA GLU A 301 -17.45 -2.36 19.86
C GLU A 301 -17.09 -3.82 19.55
N LYS A 302 -17.48 -4.32 18.39
CA LYS A 302 -17.16 -5.68 17.94
C LYS A 302 -15.67 -5.89 17.63
N LEU A 303 -15.02 -4.85 17.09
CA LEU A 303 -13.60 -4.87 16.75
C LEU A 303 -12.69 -4.65 17.97
N GLY A 304 -13.24 -4.19 19.09
CA GLY A 304 -12.52 -3.88 20.31
C GLY A 304 -11.71 -2.58 20.26
N HIS A 305 -11.59 -1.94 19.09
CA HIS A 305 -10.91 -0.65 18.92
C HIS A 305 -11.24 -0.01 17.57
N GLN A 306 -10.90 1.27 17.44
CA GLN A 306 -11.03 1.99 16.18
C GLN A 306 -9.89 1.60 15.20
N ILE A 307 -10.25 1.21 13.99
CA ILE A 307 -9.31 0.93 12.89
C ILE A 307 -9.13 2.20 12.05
N GLN A 308 -7.88 2.61 11.84
CA GLN A 308 -7.54 3.77 11.01
C GLN A 308 -7.63 3.42 9.52
N VAL A 309 -7.90 4.43 8.68
CA VAL A 309 -7.97 4.27 7.21
C VAL A 309 -6.90 5.11 6.53
N ILE A 310 -5.99 4.46 5.83
CA ILE A 310 -5.06 5.10 4.89
C ILE A 310 -5.75 5.12 3.52
N GLY A 311 -6.17 6.30 3.07
CA GLY A 311 -6.85 6.47 1.79
C GLY A 311 -5.86 6.58 0.64
N VAL A 312 -6.00 5.72 -0.37
CA VAL A 312 -5.11 5.62 -1.53
C VAL A 312 -5.90 5.51 -2.82
N GLY A 313 -5.50 6.25 -3.84
CA GLY A 313 -6.05 6.16 -5.19
C GLY A 313 -6.26 7.53 -5.83
N GLY A 314 -5.43 7.87 -6.80
CA GLY A 314 -5.57 9.03 -7.66
C GLY A 314 -5.40 10.40 -7.00
N VAL A 315 -4.76 10.45 -5.84
CA VAL A 315 -4.36 11.72 -5.23
C VAL A 315 -3.12 12.25 -5.94
N LEU A 316 -3.25 13.39 -6.62
CA LEU A 316 -2.19 14.02 -7.41
C LEU A 316 -1.89 15.46 -6.94
N ASP A 317 -2.74 16.05 -6.12
CA ASP A 317 -2.67 17.44 -5.68
C ASP A 317 -3.38 17.65 -4.33
N ALA A 318 -3.34 18.88 -3.82
CA ALA A 318 -3.99 19.25 -2.56
C ALA A 318 -5.52 19.06 -2.58
N GLN A 319 -6.17 19.19 -3.73
CA GLN A 319 -7.62 18.97 -3.84
C GLN A 319 -7.96 17.48 -3.73
N GLY A 320 -7.16 16.61 -4.36
CA GLY A 320 -7.25 15.16 -4.21
C GLY A 320 -7.03 14.72 -2.77
N TYR A 321 -6.03 15.30 -2.10
CA TYR A 321 -5.78 15.09 -0.67
C TYR A 321 -7.02 15.46 0.17
N ARG A 322 -7.57 16.68 0.00
CA ARG A 322 -8.76 17.11 0.74
C ARG A 322 -9.96 16.20 0.51
N ARG A 323 -10.22 15.80 -0.75
CA ARG A 323 -11.32 14.85 -1.05
C ARG A 323 -11.13 13.52 -0.31
N MET A 324 -9.91 13.00 -0.26
CA MET A 324 -9.62 11.75 0.43
C MET A 324 -9.83 11.87 1.95
N ARG A 325 -9.39 12.99 2.55
CA ARG A 325 -9.66 13.30 3.96
C ARG A 325 -11.17 13.43 4.24
N MET A 326 -11.90 14.13 3.38
CA MET A 326 -13.36 14.27 3.48
C MET A 326 -14.10 12.94 3.31
N ALA A 327 -13.57 12.00 2.57
CA ALA A 327 -14.10 10.64 2.47
C ALA A 327 -13.93 9.84 3.77
N GLY A 328 -13.07 10.29 4.69
CA GLY A 328 -12.86 9.68 6.00
C GLY A 328 -11.49 8.99 6.17
N ALA A 329 -10.52 9.27 5.30
CA ALA A 329 -9.15 8.80 5.49
C ALA A 329 -8.47 9.53 6.66
N ASP A 330 -7.82 8.79 7.57
CA ASP A 330 -6.98 9.33 8.64
C ASP A 330 -5.62 9.77 8.08
N VAL A 331 -5.11 9.06 7.10
CA VAL A 331 -3.85 9.32 6.40
C VAL A 331 -4.08 9.17 4.89
N VAL A 332 -3.37 9.95 4.09
CA VAL A 332 -3.46 9.90 2.62
C VAL A 332 -2.17 9.34 2.04
N GLY A 333 -2.29 8.33 1.18
CA GLY A 333 -1.18 7.67 0.53
C GLY A 333 -1.12 7.89 -0.98
N LEU A 334 0.11 8.01 -1.51
CA LEU A 334 0.38 8.19 -2.94
C LEU A 334 1.28 7.10 -3.50
N ALA A 335 0.92 6.58 -4.69
CA ALA A 335 1.80 5.77 -5.53
C ALA A 335 1.97 6.43 -6.90
N SER A 336 0.90 6.48 -7.73
CA SER A 336 0.98 7.10 -9.07
C SER A 336 1.40 8.56 -9.03
N GLY A 337 0.98 9.34 -8.03
CA GLY A 337 1.42 10.73 -7.87
C GLY A 337 2.95 10.84 -7.69
N LEU A 338 3.54 9.94 -6.90
CA LEU A 338 4.99 9.85 -6.71
C LEU A 338 5.70 9.42 -8.00
N LEU A 339 5.18 8.43 -8.73
CA LEU A 339 5.76 7.99 -10.01
C LEU A 339 5.69 9.06 -11.10
N LEU A 340 4.58 9.81 -11.15
CA LEU A 340 4.35 10.85 -12.15
C LEU A 340 5.17 12.11 -11.92
N ARG A 341 5.38 12.51 -10.66
CA ARG A 341 5.93 13.82 -10.29
C ARG A 341 7.20 13.78 -9.44
N GLY A 342 7.61 12.59 -9.01
CA GLY A 342 8.70 12.43 -8.04
C GLY A 342 8.30 12.92 -6.63
N VAL A 343 9.27 12.95 -5.72
CA VAL A 343 9.07 13.29 -4.29
C VAL A 343 8.51 14.69 -4.06
N LYS A 344 8.71 15.62 -4.98
CA LYS A 344 8.19 17.02 -4.87
C LYS A 344 6.67 17.10 -4.81
N VAL A 345 5.94 16.05 -5.25
CA VAL A 345 4.47 15.99 -5.15
C VAL A 345 3.99 16.17 -3.70
N PHE A 346 4.74 15.67 -2.72
CA PHE A 346 4.39 15.81 -1.30
C PHE A 346 4.47 17.27 -0.84
N GLU A 347 5.53 18.00 -1.22
CA GLU A 347 5.65 19.43 -0.92
C GLU A 347 4.59 20.27 -1.63
N GLU A 348 4.24 19.93 -2.88
CA GLU A 348 3.19 20.60 -3.64
C GLU A 348 1.83 20.43 -2.97
N ILE A 349 1.54 19.23 -2.46
CA ILE A 349 0.31 18.96 -1.70
C ILE A 349 0.32 19.75 -0.40
N GLU A 350 1.38 19.71 0.39
CA GLU A 350 1.51 20.43 1.66
C GLU A 350 1.29 21.92 1.47
N LYS A 351 1.98 22.56 0.50
CA LYS A 351 1.79 23.97 0.16
C LYS A 351 0.35 24.28 -0.25
N GLY A 352 -0.28 23.40 -1.03
CA GLY A 352 -1.66 23.57 -1.48
C GLY A 352 -2.69 23.34 -0.38
N VAL A 353 -2.38 22.55 0.63
CA VAL A 353 -3.22 22.33 1.83
C VAL A 353 -3.17 23.55 2.75
N GLY A 354 -1.99 24.18 2.87
CA GLY A 354 -1.77 25.37 3.69
C GLY A 354 -1.62 25.09 5.18
N GLU A 355 -1.19 26.11 5.93
CA GLU A 355 -1.01 26.00 7.38
C GLU A 355 -2.32 25.67 8.09
N GLY A 356 -2.32 24.61 8.92
CA GLY A 356 -3.48 24.15 9.67
C GLY A 356 -4.50 23.30 8.88
N GLY A 357 -4.19 22.94 7.65
CA GLY A 357 -5.06 22.11 6.80
C GLY A 357 -4.86 20.59 6.89
N TRP A 358 -3.99 20.12 7.82
CA TRP A 358 -3.73 18.69 8.07
C TRP A 358 -4.81 18.02 8.92
#